data_41234efa2662a10fffd5f5afea299eac
#
_entry.id   41234efa2662a10fffd5f5afea299eac
#
_cell.length_a   1.000
_cell.length_b   1.000
_cell.length_c   1.000
_cell.angle_alpha   90.00
_cell.angle_beta   90.00
_cell.angle_gamma   90.00
#
_symmetry.space_group_name_H-M   'P 1'
#
loop_
_entity.id
_entity.type
_entity.pdbx_description
1 polymer ?
#
loop_
_entity_poly.entity_id
_entity_poly.type
_entity_poly.pdbx_seq_one_letter_code
_entity_poly.pdbx_strand_id
1 'polypeptide(L)'
;MITQWYDPEPGPAALPGVLARELARRGHDVTVVTGFPNYPTGTIAPGYHQQRCAVEHRDGVRVVRTPLYPNHGTGLVGRILNYGSFAVSSTLWGVRHLRGSDVVWVNYSPITVALPMLASRLLHRVPLVTEVADLWPDTLLVSGFGAAGMRSQLASALLHRWVDAMYRASDAVVHIAPSVADVLRSRGVAADKLVYIPKPGNEQVFLQPGSDLRAGLEISADTVVLLYAGSMGAAQGLETLIEALEGVDPSQLVCLLAGGGTMEADLRRRARQVPAARFIGRVAPERMPDLMATADVAYISLVADPLTPLTLPSKTQATMASGLPALVAATGDVVAVVEGSEAGLGVDQSSPRAIREAIDRLAAMGRVSLAQWGTNAGRAYEDQFSVRTTTDAVEQLLEEVAGRPARRGENEEFTAHRLRRRHIPQVAALHRAAFPDFFLSQLGEGFLREFYAGFLEDPDAVTAVVEDGAGHVVAAAVGSTSPAGFFRRLLRRRWAGFAYQSAKAALRAPRRAPRLLRAVGYRGGAPGVDDPDGALLSSVFVAPGRQGAGVGRLVLEGWTRRASGLGADRAFLTTDASGNDAVNAFYQRAGWSLDTTYTTPEGRPMNRYITDLAVSRPTEAGVTS
;
A
#
# COMPACT_ATOMS: atom_id res chain seq x y z
N MET A 1 6.93 7.69 -20.53
CA MET A 1 5.91 6.61 -20.41
C MET A 1 5.54 6.09 -21.79
N ILE A 2 5.32 4.77 -21.93
CA ILE A 2 4.75 4.16 -23.14
C ILE A 2 3.45 3.48 -22.74
N THR A 3 2.35 3.87 -23.36
CA THR A 3 1.02 3.28 -23.15
C THR A 3 0.18 3.42 -24.41
N GLN A 4 -0.65 2.43 -24.73
CA GLN A 4 -1.53 2.55 -25.89
C GLN A 4 -2.69 3.50 -25.62
N TRP A 5 -3.20 3.51 -24.39
CA TRP A 5 -4.37 4.29 -23.98
C TRP A 5 -3.96 5.45 -23.07
N TYR A 6 -4.53 6.60 -23.36
CA TYR A 6 -4.27 7.81 -22.59
C TYR A 6 -5.44 8.79 -22.76
N ASP A 7 -5.54 9.78 -21.86
CA ASP A 7 -6.57 10.81 -21.94
C ASP A 7 -6.83 11.31 -23.38
N PRO A 8 -8.09 11.54 -23.76
CA PRO A 8 -9.31 11.58 -22.95
C PRO A 8 -10.10 10.25 -22.89
N GLU A 9 -9.45 9.11 -23.05
CA GLU A 9 -10.14 7.81 -23.04
C GLU A 9 -10.63 7.48 -21.61
N PRO A 10 -11.89 6.99 -21.46
CA PRO A 10 -12.53 6.80 -20.16
C PRO A 10 -12.17 5.47 -19.47
N GLY A 11 -12.55 5.35 -18.20
CA GLY A 11 -12.43 4.11 -17.43
C GLY A 11 -10.99 3.70 -17.15
N PRO A 12 -10.65 2.41 -17.22
CA PRO A 12 -9.28 1.93 -16.96
C PRO A 12 -8.22 2.52 -17.90
N ALA A 13 -8.62 2.95 -19.10
CA ALA A 13 -7.77 3.62 -20.06
C ALA A 13 -7.28 5.00 -19.58
N ALA A 14 -7.96 5.61 -18.61
CA ALA A 14 -7.57 6.90 -18.02
C ALA A 14 -6.47 6.78 -16.94
N LEU A 15 -6.25 5.60 -16.36
CA LEU A 15 -5.29 5.42 -15.24
C LEU A 15 -3.85 5.83 -15.57
N PRO A 16 -3.29 5.55 -16.77
CA PRO A 16 -1.98 6.08 -17.13
C PRO A 16 -1.90 7.60 -17.11
N GLY A 17 -3.01 8.27 -17.43
CA GLY A 17 -3.12 9.73 -17.37
C GLY A 17 -3.10 10.26 -15.92
N VAL A 18 -3.76 9.56 -14.98
CA VAL A 18 -3.71 9.91 -13.56
C VAL A 18 -2.27 9.90 -13.06
N LEU A 19 -1.53 8.82 -13.29
CA LEU A 19 -0.13 8.69 -12.90
C LEU A 19 0.75 9.76 -13.56
N ALA A 20 0.61 9.97 -14.87
CA ALA A 20 1.42 10.94 -15.59
C ALA A 20 1.21 12.38 -15.10
N ARG A 21 -0.04 12.79 -14.86
CA ARG A 21 -0.38 14.11 -14.32
C ARG A 21 0.14 14.29 -12.89
N GLU A 22 0.02 13.27 -12.06
CA GLU A 22 0.49 13.33 -10.68
C GLU A 22 2.02 13.48 -10.61
N LEU A 23 2.77 12.72 -11.43
CA LEU A 23 4.22 12.88 -11.56
C LEU A 23 4.61 14.28 -12.09
N ALA A 24 3.87 14.80 -13.10
CA ALA A 24 4.12 16.14 -13.61
C ALA A 24 3.85 17.22 -12.55
N ARG A 25 2.79 17.07 -11.74
CA ARG A 25 2.46 17.98 -10.62
C ARG A 25 3.54 17.97 -9.54
N ARG A 26 4.25 16.87 -9.38
CA ARG A 26 5.41 16.72 -8.47
C ARG A 26 6.73 17.27 -9.04
N GLY A 27 6.68 17.83 -10.24
CA GLY A 27 7.81 18.51 -10.88
C GLY A 27 8.67 17.63 -11.80
N HIS A 28 8.22 16.44 -12.15
CA HIS A 28 8.89 15.61 -13.17
C HIS A 28 8.54 16.09 -14.58
N ASP A 29 9.51 16.02 -15.49
CA ASP A 29 9.29 16.22 -16.93
C ASP A 29 8.76 14.92 -17.54
N VAL A 30 7.43 14.85 -17.72
CA VAL A 30 6.76 13.63 -18.15
C VAL A 30 6.43 13.68 -19.64
N THR A 31 6.99 12.74 -20.40
CA THR A 31 6.64 12.50 -21.82
C THR A 31 5.89 11.18 -21.95
N VAL A 32 4.69 11.21 -22.53
CA VAL A 32 3.85 10.03 -22.81
C VAL A 32 3.81 9.76 -24.31
N VAL A 33 4.23 8.58 -24.74
CA VAL A 33 4.04 8.06 -26.11
C VAL A 33 2.78 7.19 -26.12
N THR A 34 1.78 7.59 -26.89
CA THR A 34 0.46 6.94 -26.93
C THR A 34 -0.16 6.95 -28.32
N GLY A 35 -1.30 6.25 -28.46
CA GLY A 35 -2.12 6.27 -29.67
C GLY A 35 -3.04 7.48 -29.75
N PHE A 36 -3.68 7.68 -30.91
CA PHE A 36 -4.83 8.56 -31.01
C PHE A 36 -6.02 7.93 -30.29
N PRO A 37 -6.81 8.71 -29.51
CA PRO A 37 -7.86 8.17 -28.67
C PRO A 37 -8.98 7.54 -29.51
N ASN A 38 -9.33 6.29 -29.23
CA ASN A 38 -10.31 5.51 -29.97
C ASN A 38 -11.12 4.52 -29.09
N TYR A 39 -10.80 4.43 -27.81
CA TYR A 39 -11.53 3.61 -26.84
C TYR A 39 -12.71 4.38 -26.24
N PRO A 40 -13.89 3.77 -26.00
CA PRO A 40 -14.24 2.35 -26.23
C PRO A 40 -14.87 2.07 -27.61
N THR A 41 -15.12 3.10 -28.42
CA THR A 41 -15.96 3.02 -29.63
C THR A 41 -15.27 2.34 -30.82
N GLY A 42 -13.95 2.32 -30.85
CA GLY A 42 -13.16 1.87 -32.01
C GLY A 42 -13.14 2.90 -33.15
N THR A 43 -13.51 4.15 -32.87
CA THR A 43 -13.42 5.28 -33.80
C THR A 43 -12.59 6.37 -33.16
N ILE A 44 -11.87 7.15 -33.96
CA ILE A 44 -11.08 8.27 -33.43
C ILE A 44 -12.01 9.28 -32.76
N ALA A 45 -11.64 9.70 -31.55
CA ALA A 45 -12.44 10.63 -30.77
C ALA A 45 -12.63 11.97 -31.47
N PRO A 46 -13.77 12.65 -31.28
CA PRO A 46 -14.04 13.98 -31.88
C PRO A 46 -12.92 14.98 -31.55
N GLY A 47 -12.54 15.78 -32.54
CA GLY A 47 -11.48 16.78 -32.42
C GLY A 47 -10.05 16.22 -32.66
N TYR A 48 -9.88 14.91 -32.83
CA TYR A 48 -8.60 14.32 -33.18
C TYR A 48 -8.54 13.90 -34.65
N HIS A 49 -7.40 14.19 -35.29
CA HIS A 49 -7.11 13.77 -36.66
C HIS A 49 -5.76 13.05 -36.67
N GLN A 50 -5.73 11.82 -37.20
CA GLN A 50 -4.50 11.05 -37.23
C GLN A 50 -3.48 11.64 -38.18
N GLN A 51 -2.27 11.76 -37.69
CA GLN A 51 -1.07 12.16 -38.44
C GLN A 51 0.11 11.29 -37.98
N ARG A 52 1.23 11.34 -38.67
CA ARG A 52 2.39 10.49 -38.37
C ARG A 52 2.88 10.63 -36.93
N CYS A 53 2.81 11.86 -36.38
CA CYS A 53 3.16 12.16 -35.01
C CYS A 53 2.53 13.53 -34.66
N ALA A 54 1.73 13.57 -33.60
CA ALA A 54 1.24 14.80 -33.01
C ALA A 54 1.82 14.97 -31.62
N VAL A 55 2.24 16.18 -31.27
CA VAL A 55 2.74 16.51 -29.93
C VAL A 55 1.81 17.56 -29.35
N GLU A 56 1.24 17.29 -28.20
CA GLU A 56 0.42 18.21 -27.43
C GLU A 56 0.92 18.30 -25.98
N HIS A 57 0.58 19.38 -25.30
CA HIS A 57 0.83 19.53 -23.87
C HIS A 57 -0.52 19.57 -23.16
N ARG A 58 -0.68 18.68 -22.20
CA ARG A 58 -1.92 18.55 -21.45
C ARG A 58 -1.62 18.33 -19.96
N ASP A 59 -2.14 19.22 -19.12
CA ASP A 59 -2.00 19.13 -17.66
C ASP A 59 -0.54 18.94 -17.19
N GLY A 60 0.40 19.67 -17.78
CA GLY A 60 1.82 19.58 -17.48
C GLY A 60 2.56 18.41 -18.15
N VAL A 61 1.87 17.53 -18.86
CA VAL A 61 2.43 16.34 -19.53
C VAL A 61 2.59 16.61 -21.02
N ARG A 62 3.75 16.23 -21.55
CA ARG A 62 4.02 16.22 -23.00
C ARG A 62 3.51 14.92 -23.61
N VAL A 63 2.47 14.98 -24.42
CA VAL A 63 1.82 13.81 -25.04
C VAL A 63 2.21 13.70 -26.51
N VAL A 64 2.77 12.56 -26.88
CA VAL A 64 3.19 12.24 -28.25
C VAL A 64 2.27 11.16 -28.80
N ARG A 65 1.37 11.56 -29.69
CA ARG A 65 0.38 10.65 -30.30
C ARG A 65 0.90 10.11 -31.64
N THR A 66 0.77 8.81 -31.80
CA THR A 66 1.13 8.10 -33.03
C THR A 66 -0.08 7.40 -33.63
N PRO A 67 -0.16 7.24 -34.96
CA PRO A 67 -1.33 6.68 -35.62
C PRO A 67 -1.52 5.20 -35.30
N LEU A 68 -2.77 4.77 -35.32
CA LEU A 68 -3.16 3.38 -35.16
C LEU A 68 -4.37 3.06 -36.05
N TYR A 69 -4.62 1.78 -36.26
CA TYR A 69 -5.88 1.32 -36.87
C TYR A 69 -6.97 1.32 -35.78
N PRO A 70 -7.95 2.24 -35.81
CA PRO A 70 -8.93 2.33 -34.76
C PRO A 70 -9.91 1.17 -34.84
N ASN A 71 -9.96 0.35 -33.79
CA ASN A 71 -10.88 -0.78 -33.70
C ASN A 71 -11.01 -1.29 -32.26
N HIS A 72 -12.25 -1.45 -31.78
CA HIS A 72 -12.58 -2.11 -30.52
C HIS A 72 -13.72 -3.13 -30.68
N GLY A 73 -13.95 -3.60 -31.91
CA GLY A 73 -14.88 -4.69 -32.20
C GLY A 73 -14.45 -6.02 -31.59
N THR A 74 -15.33 -7.01 -31.62
CA THR A 74 -15.11 -8.35 -31.08
C THR A 74 -14.17 -9.21 -31.95
N GLY A 75 -13.89 -8.77 -33.18
CA GLY A 75 -13.06 -9.52 -34.13
C GLY A 75 -11.57 -9.50 -33.80
N LEU A 76 -10.94 -10.68 -33.80
CA LEU A 76 -9.51 -10.86 -33.51
C LEU A 76 -8.60 -10.04 -34.46
N VAL A 77 -8.89 -10.06 -35.76
CA VAL A 77 -8.07 -9.38 -36.78
C VAL A 77 -8.06 -7.85 -36.54
N GLY A 78 -9.21 -7.25 -36.24
CA GLY A 78 -9.29 -5.83 -35.95
C GLY A 78 -8.46 -5.43 -34.73
N ARG A 79 -8.46 -6.25 -33.68
CA ARG A 79 -7.62 -6.03 -32.48
C ARG A 79 -6.13 -6.18 -32.77
N ILE A 80 -5.74 -7.20 -33.52
CA ILE A 80 -4.35 -7.38 -33.94
C ILE A 80 -3.86 -6.18 -34.77
N LEU A 81 -4.67 -5.69 -35.69
CA LEU A 81 -4.35 -4.50 -36.47
C LEU A 81 -4.26 -3.24 -35.58
N ASN A 82 -5.19 -3.07 -34.63
CA ASN A 82 -5.15 -1.95 -33.69
C ASN A 82 -3.85 -1.95 -32.86
N TYR A 83 -3.55 -3.05 -32.19
CA TYR A 83 -2.38 -3.18 -31.32
C TYR A 83 -1.06 -3.19 -32.11
N GLY A 84 -1.01 -3.89 -33.23
CA GLY A 84 0.17 -3.98 -34.08
C GLY A 84 0.52 -2.65 -34.74
N SER A 85 -0.50 -1.94 -35.27
CA SER A 85 -0.26 -0.63 -35.91
C SER A 85 0.25 0.41 -34.90
N PHE A 86 -0.29 0.45 -33.68
CA PHE A 86 0.25 1.27 -32.60
C PHE A 86 1.70 0.93 -32.26
N ALA A 87 2.01 -0.37 -32.11
CA ALA A 87 3.36 -0.80 -31.80
C ALA A 87 4.37 -0.36 -32.87
N VAL A 88 4.04 -0.52 -34.15
CA VAL A 88 4.88 -0.10 -35.26
C VAL A 88 5.03 1.41 -35.30
N SER A 89 3.92 2.15 -35.25
CA SER A 89 3.93 3.61 -35.36
C SER A 89 4.66 4.27 -34.18
N SER A 90 4.41 3.81 -32.95
CA SER A 90 5.09 4.31 -31.75
C SER A 90 6.60 4.02 -31.77
N THR A 91 7.01 2.88 -32.34
CA THR A 91 8.42 2.58 -32.54
C THR A 91 9.06 3.53 -33.54
N LEU A 92 8.45 3.72 -34.70
CA LEU A 92 9.02 4.52 -35.77
C LEU A 92 9.02 6.03 -35.46
N TRP A 93 7.95 6.54 -34.85
CA TRP A 93 7.77 7.97 -34.66
C TRP A 93 7.71 8.41 -33.20
N GLY A 94 7.39 7.52 -32.26
CA GLY A 94 7.27 7.84 -30.84
C GLY A 94 8.57 7.74 -30.06
N VAL A 95 9.30 6.63 -30.22
CA VAL A 95 10.49 6.29 -29.41
C VAL A 95 11.57 7.38 -29.42
N ARG A 96 11.75 8.09 -30.54
CA ARG A 96 12.72 9.21 -30.63
C ARG A 96 12.47 10.31 -29.58
N HIS A 97 11.23 10.48 -29.12
CA HIS A 97 10.85 11.49 -28.13
C HIS A 97 11.18 11.07 -26.70
N LEU A 98 11.63 9.82 -26.49
CA LEU A 98 12.11 9.28 -25.21
C LEU A 98 13.63 9.42 -25.05
N ARG A 99 14.31 10.02 -26.04
CA ARG A 99 15.75 10.28 -25.95
C ARG A 99 16.03 11.27 -24.82
N GLY A 100 16.93 10.88 -23.92
CA GLY A 100 17.31 11.69 -22.76
C GLY A 100 16.39 11.54 -21.55
N SER A 101 15.39 10.64 -21.61
CA SER A 101 14.65 10.25 -20.41
C SER A 101 15.54 9.46 -19.46
N ASP A 102 15.39 9.67 -18.17
CA ASP A 102 16.14 8.97 -17.13
C ASP A 102 15.62 7.54 -16.93
N VAL A 103 14.30 7.33 -17.11
CA VAL A 103 13.63 6.04 -17.01
C VAL A 103 12.36 6.03 -17.87
N VAL A 104 11.94 4.87 -18.35
CA VAL A 104 10.68 4.71 -19.10
C VAL A 104 9.77 3.72 -18.38
N TRP A 105 8.61 4.22 -17.95
CA TRP A 105 7.50 3.39 -17.49
C TRP A 105 6.75 2.84 -18.69
N VAL A 106 6.49 1.53 -18.70
CA VAL A 106 5.78 0.83 -19.77
C VAL A 106 4.52 0.21 -19.22
N ASN A 107 3.37 0.70 -19.65
CA ASN A 107 2.10 0.03 -19.37
C ASN A 107 1.96 -1.15 -20.33
N TYR A 108 2.07 -2.34 -19.79
CA TYR A 108 2.25 -3.60 -20.52
C TYR A 108 1.02 -4.08 -21.32
N SER A 109 -0.14 -3.53 -21.12
CA SER A 109 -1.33 -3.94 -21.90
C SER A 109 -1.57 -2.97 -23.08
N PRO A 110 -1.59 -3.46 -24.33
CA PRO A 110 -1.35 -4.83 -24.84
C PRO A 110 0.15 -5.17 -25.00
N ILE A 111 0.45 -6.49 -25.08
CA ILE A 111 1.86 -6.98 -25.18
C ILE A 111 2.65 -6.47 -26.38
N THR A 112 1.99 -5.90 -27.38
CA THR A 112 2.63 -5.33 -28.56
C THR A 112 3.45 -4.09 -28.24
N VAL A 113 3.23 -3.43 -27.08
CA VAL A 113 4.07 -2.33 -26.58
C VAL A 113 5.51 -2.76 -26.28
N ALA A 114 5.80 -4.08 -26.26
CA ALA A 114 7.15 -4.61 -26.23
C ALA A 114 8.02 -4.06 -27.37
N LEU A 115 7.46 -3.80 -28.55
CA LEU A 115 8.23 -3.32 -29.68
C LEU A 115 8.82 -1.91 -29.42
N PRO A 116 8.04 -0.86 -29.11
CA PRO A 116 8.59 0.45 -28.75
C PRO A 116 9.42 0.41 -27.45
N MET A 117 9.08 -0.46 -26.48
CA MET A 117 9.84 -0.67 -25.26
C MET A 117 11.27 -1.16 -25.57
N LEU A 118 11.39 -2.27 -26.30
CA LEU A 118 12.70 -2.84 -26.66
C LEU A 118 13.49 -1.89 -27.57
N ALA A 119 12.81 -1.18 -28.48
CA ALA A 119 13.45 -0.16 -29.31
C ALA A 119 14.00 1.00 -28.47
N SER A 120 13.27 1.46 -27.45
CA SER A 120 13.76 2.52 -26.54
C SER A 120 15.00 2.07 -25.76
N ARG A 121 15.00 0.82 -25.27
CA ARG A 121 16.16 0.21 -24.58
C ARG A 121 17.37 0.11 -25.50
N LEU A 122 17.16 -0.35 -26.72
CA LEU A 122 18.25 -0.56 -27.69
C LEU A 122 18.84 0.76 -28.20
N LEU A 123 17.97 1.71 -28.56
CA LEU A 123 18.40 2.98 -29.21
C LEU A 123 18.87 4.03 -28.20
N HIS A 124 18.27 4.08 -27.02
CA HIS A 124 18.53 5.14 -26.04
C HIS A 124 19.18 4.62 -24.75
N ARG A 125 19.28 3.29 -24.58
CA ARG A 125 19.82 2.63 -23.38
C ARG A 125 19.15 3.09 -22.08
N VAL A 126 17.90 3.53 -22.17
CA VAL A 126 17.13 4.02 -21.04
C VAL A 126 16.69 2.85 -20.15
N PRO A 127 16.75 2.98 -18.81
CA PRO A 127 16.17 2.01 -17.88
C PRO A 127 14.66 1.86 -18.07
N LEU A 128 14.14 0.65 -17.85
CA LEU A 128 12.75 0.28 -18.11
C LEU A 128 12.07 -0.26 -16.86
N VAL A 129 10.92 0.31 -16.52
CA VAL A 129 9.98 -0.24 -15.53
C VAL A 129 8.74 -0.71 -16.26
N THR A 130 8.39 -1.98 -16.13
CA THR A 130 7.22 -2.57 -16.80
C THR A 130 6.11 -2.88 -15.82
N GLU A 131 4.93 -2.27 -16.00
CA GLU A 131 3.74 -2.56 -15.21
C GLU A 131 2.96 -3.71 -15.84
N VAL A 132 2.82 -4.82 -15.12
CA VAL A 132 2.07 -6.01 -15.52
C VAL A 132 0.66 -5.94 -14.92
N ALA A 133 -0.27 -5.45 -15.72
CA ALA A 133 -1.68 -5.38 -15.34
C ALA A 133 -2.43 -6.70 -15.64
N ASP A 134 -2.03 -7.39 -16.70
CA ASP A 134 -2.61 -8.65 -17.15
C ASP A 134 -1.51 -9.70 -17.34
N LEU A 135 -1.77 -10.95 -16.94
CA LEU A 135 -0.84 -12.05 -17.14
C LEU A 135 -0.95 -12.60 -18.57
N TRP A 136 -0.25 -12.00 -19.50
CA TRP A 136 -0.10 -12.53 -20.85
C TRP A 136 0.90 -13.71 -20.88
N PRO A 137 0.69 -14.73 -21.71
CA PRO A 137 -0.43 -14.92 -22.64
C PRO A 137 -1.69 -15.55 -22.00
N ASP A 138 -1.70 -15.90 -20.71
CA ASP A 138 -2.77 -16.67 -20.05
C ASP A 138 -4.12 -15.96 -20.16
N THR A 139 -4.15 -14.64 -19.98
CA THR A 139 -5.37 -13.84 -20.16
C THR A 139 -5.98 -14.00 -21.54
N LEU A 140 -5.16 -14.16 -22.59
CA LEU A 140 -5.64 -14.42 -23.95
C LEU A 140 -6.22 -15.82 -24.09
N LEU A 141 -5.59 -16.83 -23.47
CA LEU A 141 -6.02 -18.22 -23.52
C LEU A 141 -7.37 -18.42 -22.82
N VAL A 142 -7.53 -17.79 -21.65
CA VAL A 142 -8.77 -17.89 -20.85
C VAL A 142 -9.92 -17.10 -21.48
N SER A 143 -9.66 -15.96 -22.13
CA SER A 143 -10.71 -15.14 -22.76
C SER A 143 -11.39 -15.76 -23.99
N GLY A 144 -11.06 -17.01 -24.34
CA GLY A 144 -11.63 -17.75 -25.48
C GLY A 144 -11.09 -17.33 -26.85
N PHE A 145 -10.32 -16.24 -26.93
CA PHE A 145 -9.68 -15.79 -28.18
C PHE A 145 -8.57 -16.74 -28.66
N GLY A 146 -8.00 -17.54 -27.75
CA GLY A 146 -6.96 -18.50 -28.05
C GLY A 146 -7.47 -19.85 -28.60
N ALA A 147 -8.71 -20.24 -28.29
CA ALA A 147 -9.21 -21.59 -28.55
C ALA A 147 -9.40 -21.91 -30.05
N ALA A 148 -9.68 -20.91 -30.88
CA ALA A 148 -9.91 -21.08 -32.30
C ALA A 148 -8.66 -20.95 -33.21
N GLY A 149 -7.64 -20.19 -32.77
CA GLY A 149 -6.49 -19.83 -33.61
C GLY A 149 -5.12 -20.30 -33.13
N MET A 150 -4.93 -20.54 -31.83
CA MET A 150 -3.64 -20.89 -31.25
C MET A 150 -3.52 -22.40 -30.94
N ARG A 151 -3.95 -23.24 -31.89
CA ARG A 151 -3.83 -24.70 -31.79
C ARG A 151 -2.40 -25.23 -31.93
N SER A 152 -1.41 -24.37 -32.21
CA SER A 152 -0.03 -24.82 -32.28
C SER A 152 0.71 -24.47 -30.98
N GLN A 153 1.28 -25.46 -30.35
CA GLN A 153 2.22 -25.30 -29.22
C GLN A 153 3.35 -24.30 -29.56
N LEU A 154 3.69 -24.20 -30.85
CA LEU A 154 4.70 -23.29 -31.36
C LEU A 154 4.30 -21.81 -31.21
N ALA A 155 3.04 -21.45 -31.51
CA ALA A 155 2.58 -20.05 -31.36
C ALA A 155 2.55 -19.64 -29.90
N SER A 156 2.08 -20.51 -29.00
CA SER A 156 2.13 -20.29 -27.56
C SER A 156 3.57 -20.12 -27.05
N ALA A 157 4.48 -21.01 -27.46
CA ALA A 157 5.90 -20.92 -27.09
C ALA A 157 6.58 -19.62 -27.58
N LEU A 158 6.26 -19.16 -28.79
CA LEU A 158 6.77 -17.89 -29.32
C LEU A 158 6.26 -16.70 -28.52
N LEU A 159 4.98 -16.73 -28.12
CA LEU A 159 4.38 -15.66 -27.34
C LEU A 159 4.97 -15.61 -25.92
N HIS A 160 5.18 -16.76 -25.27
CA HIS A 160 5.90 -16.81 -23.99
C HIS A 160 7.31 -16.25 -24.11
N ARG A 161 8.08 -16.64 -25.15
CA ARG A 161 9.44 -16.10 -25.39
C ARG A 161 9.43 -14.59 -25.60
N TRP A 162 8.40 -14.06 -26.24
CA TRP A 162 8.24 -12.62 -26.45
C TRP A 162 8.02 -11.89 -25.10
N VAL A 163 7.12 -12.41 -24.28
CA VAL A 163 6.84 -11.89 -22.93
C VAL A 163 8.09 -11.99 -22.03
N ASP A 164 8.77 -13.14 -22.06
CA ASP A 164 10.03 -13.33 -21.31
C ASP A 164 11.14 -12.35 -21.74
N ALA A 165 11.18 -12.00 -23.02
CA ALA A 165 12.13 -11.00 -23.50
C ALA A 165 11.85 -9.60 -22.93
N MET A 166 10.56 -9.24 -22.75
CA MET A 166 10.18 -8.00 -22.08
C MET A 166 10.61 -7.99 -20.61
N TYR A 167 10.31 -9.06 -19.87
CA TYR A 167 10.69 -9.14 -18.46
C TYR A 167 12.22 -9.10 -18.27
N ARG A 168 12.98 -9.77 -19.15
CA ARG A 168 14.45 -9.72 -19.13
C ARG A 168 14.99 -8.32 -19.42
N ALA A 169 14.35 -7.59 -20.34
CA ALA A 169 14.75 -6.23 -20.70
C ALA A 169 14.39 -5.18 -19.65
N SER A 170 13.46 -5.48 -18.74
CA SER A 170 13.03 -4.61 -17.67
C SER A 170 14.05 -4.58 -16.53
N ASP A 171 14.31 -3.40 -15.97
CA ASP A 171 15.12 -3.20 -14.77
C ASP A 171 14.27 -3.44 -13.51
N ALA A 172 12.95 -3.13 -13.58
CA ALA A 172 11.96 -3.54 -12.59
C ALA A 172 10.65 -3.96 -13.27
N VAL A 173 9.90 -4.87 -12.61
CA VAL A 173 8.61 -5.39 -13.06
C VAL A 173 7.59 -5.16 -11.95
N VAL A 174 6.67 -4.25 -12.18
CA VAL A 174 5.60 -3.92 -11.25
C VAL A 174 4.42 -4.85 -11.50
N HIS A 175 3.91 -5.46 -10.45
CA HIS A 175 2.69 -6.27 -10.49
C HIS A 175 1.61 -5.65 -9.59
N ILE A 176 0.35 -5.74 -10.02
CA ILE A 176 -0.78 -5.03 -9.39
C ILE A 176 -1.59 -5.88 -8.40
N ALA A 177 -1.26 -7.17 -8.27
CA ALA A 177 -1.87 -8.07 -7.30
C ALA A 177 -0.77 -8.94 -6.65
N PRO A 178 -0.83 -9.23 -5.34
CA PRO A 178 0.26 -9.88 -4.60
C PRO A 178 0.69 -11.23 -5.18
N SER A 179 -0.26 -12.12 -5.45
CA SER A 179 0.03 -13.49 -5.92
C SER A 179 0.60 -13.56 -7.34
N VAL A 180 0.53 -12.47 -8.11
CA VAL A 180 1.17 -12.38 -9.44
C VAL A 180 2.69 -12.53 -9.34
N ALA A 181 3.31 -12.14 -8.23
CA ALA A 181 4.73 -12.31 -8.00
C ALA A 181 5.20 -13.76 -8.16
N ASP A 182 4.46 -14.71 -7.62
CA ASP A 182 4.82 -16.14 -7.68
C ASP A 182 4.76 -16.68 -9.10
N VAL A 183 3.78 -16.24 -9.88
CA VAL A 183 3.68 -16.57 -11.30
C VAL A 183 4.86 -15.99 -12.08
N LEU A 184 5.21 -14.73 -11.84
CA LEU A 184 6.35 -14.10 -12.51
C LEU A 184 7.68 -14.76 -12.12
N ARG A 185 7.87 -15.14 -10.85
CA ARG A 185 9.05 -15.93 -10.41
C ARG A 185 9.12 -17.28 -11.12
N SER A 186 8.01 -17.99 -11.23
CA SER A 186 7.95 -19.28 -11.96
C SER A 186 8.32 -19.16 -13.44
N ARG A 187 8.14 -17.96 -14.01
CA ARG A 187 8.56 -17.59 -15.38
C ARG A 187 10.01 -17.10 -15.47
N GLY A 188 10.77 -17.16 -14.37
CA GLY A 188 12.18 -16.79 -14.35
C GLY A 188 12.44 -15.29 -14.19
N VAL A 189 11.46 -14.51 -13.75
CA VAL A 189 11.71 -13.11 -13.35
C VAL A 189 12.40 -13.11 -11.99
N ALA A 190 13.57 -12.45 -11.90
CA ALA A 190 14.33 -12.38 -10.67
C ALA A 190 13.55 -11.63 -9.57
N ALA A 191 13.61 -12.15 -8.35
CA ALA A 191 12.81 -11.63 -7.23
C ALA A 191 13.11 -10.17 -6.87
N ASP A 192 14.35 -9.74 -7.08
CA ASP A 192 14.80 -8.36 -6.84
C ASP A 192 14.26 -7.35 -7.86
N LYS A 193 13.73 -7.82 -8.99
CA LYS A 193 13.06 -6.98 -9.99
C LYS A 193 11.56 -6.84 -9.73
N LEU A 194 10.96 -7.69 -8.89
CA LEU A 194 9.51 -7.71 -8.65
C LEU A 194 9.11 -6.71 -7.58
N VAL A 195 8.20 -5.81 -7.93
CA VAL A 195 7.69 -4.78 -7.02
C VAL A 195 6.16 -4.79 -7.05
N TYR A 196 5.54 -4.95 -5.89
CA TYR A 196 4.08 -4.84 -5.77
C TYR A 196 3.69 -3.38 -5.63
N ILE A 197 2.94 -2.87 -6.61
CA ILE A 197 2.29 -1.56 -6.54
C ILE A 197 0.88 -1.73 -7.11
N PRO A 198 -0.17 -1.68 -6.29
CA PRO A 198 -1.55 -1.82 -6.76
C PRO A 198 -1.97 -0.60 -7.59
N LYS A 199 -3.03 -0.76 -8.37
CA LYS A 199 -3.65 0.39 -9.06
C LYS A 199 -4.50 1.20 -8.11
N PRO A 200 -4.52 2.54 -8.24
CA PRO A 200 -5.42 3.38 -7.47
C PRO A 200 -6.88 3.23 -7.94
N GLY A 201 -7.82 3.65 -7.11
CA GLY A 201 -9.19 3.91 -7.50
C GLY A 201 -9.32 5.19 -8.33
N ASN A 202 -10.47 5.37 -8.97
CA ASN A 202 -10.80 6.65 -9.60
C ASN A 202 -11.32 7.64 -8.54
N GLU A 203 -10.40 8.34 -7.86
CA GLU A 203 -10.71 9.28 -6.77
C GLU A 203 -11.59 10.44 -7.22
N GLN A 204 -11.50 10.86 -8.48
CA GLN A 204 -12.35 11.92 -9.03
C GLN A 204 -13.83 11.57 -9.00
N VAL A 205 -14.15 10.28 -8.97
CA VAL A 205 -15.52 9.78 -8.89
C VAL A 205 -15.81 9.30 -7.46
N PHE A 206 -15.01 8.40 -6.90
CA PHE A 206 -15.39 7.63 -5.73
C PHE A 206 -15.10 8.31 -4.38
N LEU A 207 -14.32 9.41 -4.37
CA LEU A 207 -14.18 10.28 -3.20
C LEU A 207 -15.17 11.47 -3.19
N GLN A 208 -16.03 11.58 -4.19
CA GLN A 208 -17.07 12.62 -4.19
C GLN A 208 -18.21 12.24 -3.25
N PRO A 209 -18.76 13.22 -2.51
CA PRO A 209 -19.96 12.97 -1.70
C PRO A 209 -21.14 12.62 -2.60
N GLY A 210 -21.88 11.58 -2.23
CA GLY A 210 -23.10 11.15 -2.91
C GLY A 210 -24.34 11.40 -2.05
N SER A 211 -25.51 11.43 -2.70
CA SER A 211 -26.81 11.52 -2.05
C SER A 211 -27.41 10.13 -1.86
N ASP A 212 -27.99 9.86 -0.70
CA ASP A 212 -28.74 8.62 -0.46
C ASP A 212 -30.04 8.62 -1.30
N LEU A 213 -30.17 7.61 -2.15
CA LEU A 213 -31.32 7.47 -3.07
C LEU A 213 -32.45 6.59 -2.49
N ARG A 214 -32.36 6.12 -1.24
CA ARG A 214 -33.34 5.19 -0.65
C ARG A 214 -34.78 5.67 -0.79
N ALA A 215 -35.04 6.93 -0.47
CA ALA A 215 -36.40 7.51 -0.56
C ALA A 215 -36.96 7.44 -1.99
N GLY A 216 -36.15 7.76 -3.01
CA GLY A 216 -36.53 7.69 -4.42
C GLY A 216 -36.67 6.25 -4.95
N LEU A 217 -36.04 5.29 -4.29
CA LEU A 217 -36.10 3.88 -4.62
C LEU A 217 -37.11 3.09 -3.75
N GLU A 218 -37.87 3.79 -2.88
CA GLU A 218 -38.82 3.17 -1.94
C GLU A 218 -38.16 2.08 -1.08
N ILE A 219 -36.96 2.36 -0.53
CA ILE A 219 -36.21 1.49 0.37
C ILE A 219 -36.30 2.06 1.78
N SER A 220 -36.71 1.25 2.74
CA SER A 220 -36.74 1.65 4.15
C SER A 220 -35.36 2.00 4.69
N ALA A 221 -35.34 2.92 5.68
CA ALA A 221 -34.07 3.28 6.35
C ALA A 221 -33.39 2.10 7.04
N ASP A 222 -34.15 1.10 7.47
CA ASP A 222 -33.62 -0.08 8.19
C ASP A 222 -33.21 -1.23 7.25
N THR A 223 -33.60 -1.16 5.98
CA THR A 223 -33.26 -2.19 4.98
C THR A 223 -31.79 -2.11 4.59
N VAL A 224 -31.06 -3.22 4.66
CA VAL A 224 -29.67 -3.31 4.20
C VAL A 224 -29.65 -3.31 2.67
N VAL A 225 -28.80 -2.46 2.10
CA VAL A 225 -28.62 -2.32 0.66
C VAL A 225 -27.30 -2.96 0.21
N LEU A 226 -27.39 -4.08 -0.49
CA LEU A 226 -26.28 -4.72 -1.19
C LEU A 226 -26.18 -4.12 -2.60
N LEU A 227 -25.02 -3.62 -3.00
CA LEU A 227 -24.82 -2.98 -4.31
C LEU A 227 -23.87 -3.79 -5.20
N TYR A 228 -24.35 -4.25 -6.33
CA TYR A 228 -23.49 -4.61 -7.45
C TYR A 228 -23.44 -3.47 -8.46
N ALA A 229 -22.24 -2.98 -8.78
CA ALA A 229 -22.04 -1.95 -9.78
C ALA A 229 -20.99 -2.36 -10.82
N GLY A 230 -21.37 -2.45 -12.09
CA GLY A 230 -20.44 -2.71 -13.18
C GLY A 230 -20.99 -3.55 -14.33
N SER A 231 -20.08 -4.15 -15.11
CA SER A 231 -20.43 -4.98 -16.27
C SER A 231 -21.15 -6.27 -15.82
N MET A 232 -22.24 -6.64 -16.49
CA MET A 232 -22.99 -7.87 -16.28
C MET A 232 -22.62 -8.87 -17.41
N GLY A 233 -21.42 -9.40 -17.33
CA GLY A 233 -20.91 -10.43 -18.25
C GLY A 233 -20.77 -11.79 -17.57
N ALA A 234 -20.45 -12.81 -18.35
CA ALA A 234 -20.29 -14.20 -17.84
C ALA A 234 -19.19 -14.31 -16.76
N ALA A 235 -18.12 -13.52 -16.86
CA ALA A 235 -17.01 -13.56 -15.92
C ALA A 235 -17.38 -13.10 -14.48
N GLN A 236 -18.55 -12.49 -14.29
CA GLN A 236 -19.01 -12.03 -12.99
C GLN A 236 -19.86 -13.03 -12.22
N GLY A 237 -20.41 -14.06 -12.89
CA GLY A 237 -21.18 -15.13 -12.25
C GLY A 237 -22.38 -14.65 -11.43
N LEU A 238 -23.10 -13.63 -11.91
CA LEU A 238 -24.20 -13.01 -11.16
C LEU A 238 -25.43 -13.92 -11.05
N GLU A 239 -25.50 -15.01 -11.81
CA GLU A 239 -26.53 -16.03 -11.73
C GLU A 239 -26.59 -16.64 -10.34
N THR A 240 -25.43 -16.93 -9.75
CA THR A 240 -25.31 -17.48 -8.39
C THR A 240 -25.82 -16.50 -7.34
N LEU A 241 -25.61 -15.18 -7.54
CA LEU A 241 -26.18 -14.16 -6.67
C LEU A 241 -27.71 -14.14 -6.76
N ILE A 242 -28.28 -14.17 -7.98
CA ILE A 242 -29.75 -14.17 -8.14
C ILE A 242 -30.38 -15.38 -7.44
N GLU A 243 -29.78 -16.57 -7.58
CA GLU A 243 -30.21 -17.79 -6.86
C GLU A 243 -30.10 -17.62 -5.33
N ALA A 244 -29.04 -17.01 -4.84
CA ALA A 244 -28.86 -16.73 -3.41
C ALA A 244 -29.90 -15.75 -2.85
N LEU A 245 -30.41 -14.84 -3.67
CA LEU A 245 -31.43 -13.87 -3.30
C LEU A 245 -32.86 -14.42 -3.31
N GLU A 246 -33.08 -15.65 -3.82
CA GLU A 246 -34.41 -16.27 -3.80
C GLU A 246 -34.93 -16.43 -2.36
N GLY A 247 -36.13 -15.92 -2.08
CA GLY A 247 -36.76 -15.96 -0.77
C GLY A 247 -36.12 -15.03 0.29
N VAL A 248 -35.21 -14.11 -0.09
CA VAL A 248 -34.78 -13.00 0.78
C VAL A 248 -35.94 -12.02 0.94
N ASP A 249 -36.23 -11.65 2.19
CA ASP A 249 -37.23 -10.62 2.49
C ASP A 249 -36.71 -9.23 2.07
N PRO A 250 -37.34 -8.57 1.08
CA PRO A 250 -36.89 -7.27 0.61
C PRO A 250 -37.06 -6.14 1.63
N SER A 251 -37.74 -6.37 2.75
CA SER A 251 -37.79 -5.43 3.87
C SER A 251 -36.50 -5.48 4.70
N GLN A 252 -35.79 -6.59 4.71
CA GLN A 252 -34.54 -6.77 5.44
C GLN A 252 -33.32 -6.46 4.58
N LEU A 253 -33.32 -6.91 3.32
CA LEU A 253 -32.21 -6.67 2.38
C LEU A 253 -32.70 -6.55 0.94
N VAL A 254 -32.19 -5.55 0.23
CA VAL A 254 -32.34 -5.42 -1.24
C VAL A 254 -30.96 -5.40 -1.88
N CYS A 255 -30.87 -6.02 -3.06
CA CYS A 255 -29.68 -5.97 -3.90
C CYS A 255 -29.96 -5.05 -5.10
N LEU A 256 -29.21 -3.96 -5.19
CA LEU A 256 -29.23 -3.05 -6.32
C LEU A 256 -28.22 -3.53 -7.36
N LEU A 257 -28.70 -3.79 -8.59
CA LEU A 257 -27.90 -4.24 -9.72
C LEU A 257 -27.77 -3.09 -10.74
N ALA A 258 -26.65 -2.35 -10.63
CA ALA A 258 -26.33 -1.21 -11.48
C ALA A 258 -25.32 -1.59 -12.57
N GLY A 259 -25.63 -1.29 -13.82
CA GLY A 259 -24.78 -1.59 -14.96
C GLY A 259 -25.53 -2.23 -16.11
N GLY A 260 -24.79 -2.99 -16.93
CA GLY A 260 -25.35 -3.71 -18.06
C GLY A 260 -24.30 -4.61 -18.72
N GLY A 261 -24.71 -5.49 -19.60
CA GLY A 261 -23.80 -6.40 -20.28
C GLY A 261 -24.50 -7.53 -21.00
N THR A 262 -23.71 -8.48 -21.50
CA THR A 262 -24.23 -9.59 -22.33
C THR A 262 -25.18 -10.51 -21.58
N MET A 263 -25.07 -10.59 -20.25
CA MET A 263 -25.91 -11.44 -19.40
C MET A 263 -27.14 -10.70 -18.83
N GLU A 264 -27.25 -9.38 -19.00
CA GLU A 264 -28.31 -8.57 -18.37
C GLU A 264 -29.72 -9.10 -18.63
N ALA A 265 -30.03 -9.45 -19.89
CA ALA A 265 -31.35 -9.95 -20.25
C ALA A 265 -31.68 -11.30 -19.61
N ASP A 266 -30.68 -12.17 -19.44
CA ASP A 266 -30.82 -13.46 -18.77
C ASP A 266 -31.01 -13.28 -17.26
N LEU A 267 -30.19 -12.45 -16.63
CA LEU A 267 -30.28 -12.13 -15.21
C LEU A 267 -31.65 -11.54 -14.85
N ARG A 268 -32.16 -10.61 -15.66
CA ARG A 268 -33.52 -10.04 -15.47
C ARG A 268 -34.61 -11.12 -15.60
N ARG A 269 -34.46 -12.13 -16.48
CA ARG A 269 -35.42 -13.24 -16.57
C ARG A 269 -35.40 -14.09 -15.32
N ARG A 270 -34.22 -14.44 -14.81
CA ARG A 270 -34.07 -15.23 -13.57
C ARG A 270 -34.61 -14.50 -12.35
N ALA A 271 -34.38 -13.20 -12.27
CA ALA A 271 -34.80 -12.37 -11.15
C ALA A 271 -36.32 -12.01 -11.12
N ARG A 272 -37.13 -12.45 -12.08
CA ARG A 272 -38.56 -12.10 -12.14
C ARG A 272 -39.36 -12.40 -10.89
N GLN A 273 -38.98 -13.44 -10.15
CA GLN A 273 -39.62 -13.85 -8.90
C GLN A 273 -38.74 -13.59 -7.66
N VAL A 274 -37.73 -12.72 -7.78
CA VAL A 274 -36.79 -12.37 -6.72
C VAL A 274 -36.93 -10.87 -6.41
N PRO A 275 -37.89 -10.50 -5.54
CA PRO A 275 -38.20 -9.08 -5.26
C PRO A 275 -37.03 -8.33 -4.59
N ALA A 276 -36.12 -9.05 -3.93
CA ALA A 276 -34.90 -8.48 -3.36
C ALA A 276 -33.89 -8.03 -4.43
N ALA A 277 -33.97 -8.51 -5.69
CA ALA A 277 -33.07 -8.12 -6.78
C ALA A 277 -33.66 -6.98 -7.60
N ARG A 278 -33.08 -5.77 -7.51
CA ARG A 278 -33.57 -4.56 -8.19
C ARG A 278 -32.57 -4.07 -9.22
N PHE A 279 -32.93 -4.07 -10.50
CA PHE A 279 -32.07 -3.61 -11.61
C PHE A 279 -32.21 -2.10 -11.81
N ILE A 280 -31.14 -1.36 -11.57
CA ILE A 280 -31.06 0.09 -11.75
C ILE A 280 -30.75 0.46 -13.21
N GLY A 281 -30.14 -0.46 -13.98
CA GLY A 281 -29.65 -0.20 -15.32
C GLY A 281 -28.31 0.49 -15.35
N ARG A 282 -27.91 1.05 -16.50
CA ARG A 282 -26.65 1.75 -16.66
C ARG A 282 -26.71 3.12 -15.98
N VAL A 283 -25.70 3.41 -15.19
CA VAL A 283 -25.56 4.66 -14.44
C VAL A 283 -24.35 5.43 -14.96
N ALA A 284 -24.52 6.72 -15.16
CA ALA A 284 -23.41 7.60 -15.55
C ALA A 284 -22.35 7.67 -14.42
N PRO A 285 -21.06 7.78 -14.74
CA PRO A 285 -19.98 7.81 -13.74
C PRO A 285 -20.20 8.88 -12.66
N GLU A 286 -20.76 10.03 -13.04
CA GLU A 286 -21.03 11.17 -12.14
C GLU A 286 -22.12 10.86 -11.09
N ARG A 287 -22.95 9.84 -11.34
CA ARG A 287 -24.01 9.38 -10.43
C ARG A 287 -23.59 8.17 -9.58
N MET A 288 -22.39 7.63 -9.80
CA MET A 288 -21.89 6.51 -9.00
C MET A 288 -21.74 6.85 -7.52
N PRO A 289 -21.30 8.07 -7.12
CA PRO A 289 -21.26 8.44 -5.70
C PRO A 289 -22.61 8.31 -4.99
N ASP A 290 -23.72 8.64 -5.67
CA ASP A 290 -25.07 8.51 -5.10
C ASP A 290 -25.41 7.03 -4.80
N LEU A 291 -25.08 6.11 -5.71
CA LEU A 291 -25.28 4.68 -5.48
C LEU A 291 -24.40 4.15 -4.35
N MET A 292 -23.15 4.59 -4.27
CA MET A 292 -22.25 4.22 -3.20
C MET A 292 -22.74 4.74 -1.83
N ALA A 293 -23.25 5.98 -1.78
CA ALA A 293 -23.85 6.55 -0.56
C ALA A 293 -25.17 5.87 -0.15
N THR A 294 -25.86 5.24 -1.09
CA THR A 294 -27.10 4.50 -0.84
C THR A 294 -26.83 3.10 -0.29
N ALA A 295 -25.70 2.49 -0.65
CA ALA A 295 -25.34 1.11 -0.29
C ALA A 295 -24.81 1.02 1.14
N ASP A 296 -25.02 -0.14 1.76
CA ASP A 296 -24.39 -0.52 3.02
C ASP A 296 -23.26 -1.53 2.82
N VAL A 297 -23.32 -2.33 1.73
CA VAL A 297 -22.32 -3.34 1.35
C VAL A 297 -22.20 -3.38 -0.17
N ALA A 298 -20.99 -3.44 -0.70
CA ALA A 298 -20.76 -3.73 -2.10
C ALA A 298 -20.61 -5.23 -2.35
N TYR A 299 -21.15 -5.73 -3.47
CA TYR A 299 -20.96 -7.10 -3.93
C TYR A 299 -19.91 -7.14 -5.03
N ILE A 300 -18.87 -7.92 -4.81
CA ILE A 300 -17.77 -8.14 -5.76
C ILE A 300 -17.74 -9.62 -6.11
N SER A 301 -17.85 -9.97 -7.39
CA SER A 301 -17.84 -11.38 -7.80
C SER A 301 -17.04 -11.62 -9.07
N LEU A 302 -16.43 -12.79 -9.12
CA LEU A 302 -15.74 -13.36 -10.29
C LEU A 302 -16.03 -14.87 -10.33
N VAL A 303 -16.19 -15.42 -11.52
CA VAL A 303 -16.32 -16.88 -11.69
C VAL A 303 -15.02 -17.61 -11.29
N ALA A 304 -15.14 -18.88 -10.94
CA ALA A 304 -13.97 -19.73 -10.68
C ALA A 304 -13.21 -19.96 -11.99
N ASP A 305 -12.03 -19.39 -12.08
CA ASP A 305 -11.12 -19.39 -13.22
C ASP A 305 -9.67 -19.42 -12.71
N PRO A 306 -8.71 -20.03 -13.41
CA PRO A 306 -7.31 -20.05 -12.96
C PRO A 306 -6.68 -18.70 -12.69
N LEU A 307 -7.18 -17.61 -13.30
CA LEU A 307 -6.67 -16.25 -13.09
C LEU A 307 -7.42 -15.49 -11.97
N THR A 308 -8.59 -15.97 -11.55
CA THR A 308 -9.38 -15.32 -10.49
C THR A 308 -8.58 -15.12 -9.20
N PRO A 309 -7.81 -16.09 -8.68
CA PRO A 309 -7.02 -15.92 -7.47
C PRO A 309 -5.93 -14.83 -7.58
N LEU A 310 -5.51 -14.51 -8.81
CA LEU A 310 -4.45 -13.55 -9.13
C LEU A 310 -5.02 -12.17 -9.51
N THR A 311 -6.34 -12.00 -9.40
CA THR A 311 -7.03 -10.79 -9.88
C THR A 311 -7.48 -9.92 -8.72
N LEU A 312 -7.14 -8.63 -8.79
CA LEU A 312 -7.70 -7.60 -7.92
C LEU A 312 -8.59 -6.67 -8.78
N PRO A 313 -9.90 -6.91 -8.82
CA PRO A 313 -10.81 -6.11 -9.66
C PRO A 313 -10.83 -4.64 -9.26
N SER A 314 -10.89 -3.72 -10.22
CA SER A 314 -10.97 -2.28 -9.95
C SER A 314 -12.18 -1.85 -9.11
N LYS A 315 -13.21 -2.69 -9.01
CA LYS A 315 -14.34 -2.50 -8.09
C LYS A 315 -13.90 -2.53 -6.63
N THR A 316 -12.86 -3.30 -6.30
CA THR A 316 -12.33 -3.37 -4.92
C THR A 316 -11.83 -2.00 -4.47
N GLN A 317 -10.97 -1.36 -5.28
CA GLN A 317 -10.47 -0.03 -4.98
C GLN A 317 -11.60 1.01 -4.94
N ALA A 318 -12.56 0.94 -5.87
CA ALA A 318 -13.71 1.83 -5.89
C ALA A 318 -14.58 1.69 -4.64
N THR A 319 -14.86 0.46 -4.23
CA THR A 319 -15.62 0.13 -3.00
C THR A 319 -14.91 0.66 -1.76
N MET A 320 -13.63 0.37 -1.62
CA MET A 320 -12.83 0.77 -0.46
C MET A 320 -12.66 2.30 -0.40
N ALA A 321 -12.46 2.97 -1.56
CA ALA A 321 -12.42 4.44 -1.65
C ALA A 321 -13.70 5.10 -1.18
N SER A 322 -14.85 4.49 -1.49
CA SER A 322 -16.16 4.98 -1.04
C SER A 322 -16.49 4.64 0.42
N GLY A 323 -15.56 4.03 1.16
CA GLY A 323 -15.79 3.61 2.54
C GLY A 323 -16.88 2.54 2.69
N LEU A 324 -17.07 1.69 1.69
CA LEU A 324 -18.04 0.60 1.74
C LEU A 324 -17.35 -0.73 2.08
N PRO A 325 -17.94 -1.55 2.97
CA PRO A 325 -17.52 -2.92 3.14
C PRO A 325 -17.92 -3.77 1.92
N ALA A 326 -17.25 -4.90 1.72
CA ALA A 326 -17.49 -5.78 0.59
C ALA A 326 -17.90 -7.20 1.00
N LEU A 327 -18.91 -7.74 0.31
CA LEU A 327 -19.14 -9.18 0.20
C LEU A 327 -18.47 -9.65 -1.09
N VAL A 328 -17.45 -10.49 -0.97
CA VAL A 328 -16.61 -10.93 -2.09
C VAL A 328 -16.89 -12.38 -2.41
N ALA A 329 -17.62 -12.64 -3.50
CA ALA A 329 -17.80 -13.99 -4.05
C ALA A 329 -16.70 -14.27 -5.09
N ALA A 330 -15.52 -14.63 -4.59
CA ALA A 330 -14.32 -14.91 -5.35
C ALA A 330 -13.30 -15.65 -4.47
N THR A 331 -12.10 -15.91 -5.02
CA THR A 331 -10.96 -16.49 -4.29
C THR A 331 -9.69 -15.66 -4.52
N GLY A 332 -8.67 -15.85 -3.68
CA GLY A 332 -7.34 -15.28 -3.87
C GLY A 332 -7.18 -13.85 -3.35
N ASP A 333 -6.42 -13.04 -4.08
CA ASP A 333 -5.94 -11.73 -3.62
C ASP A 333 -7.05 -10.76 -3.20
N VAL A 334 -8.18 -10.75 -3.91
CA VAL A 334 -9.30 -9.85 -3.58
C VAL A 334 -9.92 -10.18 -2.22
N VAL A 335 -10.05 -11.47 -1.89
CA VAL A 335 -10.54 -11.92 -0.57
C VAL A 335 -9.52 -11.59 0.50
N ALA A 336 -8.24 -11.91 0.27
CA ALA A 336 -7.16 -11.64 1.21
C ALA A 336 -7.04 -10.14 1.55
N VAL A 337 -7.20 -9.25 0.57
CA VAL A 337 -7.19 -7.80 0.78
C VAL A 337 -8.37 -7.35 1.63
N VAL A 338 -9.59 -7.80 1.31
CA VAL A 338 -10.80 -7.34 2.00
C VAL A 338 -10.87 -7.88 3.43
N GLU A 339 -10.59 -9.17 3.64
CA GLU A 339 -10.60 -9.77 4.97
C GLU A 339 -9.42 -9.30 5.81
N GLY A 340 -8.22 -9.22 5.23
CA GLY A 340 -7.03 -8.71 5.93
C GLY A 340 -7.13 -7.25 6.37
N SER A 341 -8.01 -6.48 5.74
CA SER A 341 -8.33 -5.11 6.13
C SER A 341 -9.54 -5.01 7.07
N GLU A 342 -10.14 -6.12 7.47
CA GLU A 342 -11.43 -6.16 8.21
C GLU A 342 -12.52 -5.30 7.53
N ALA A 343 -12.52 -5.32 6.21
CA ALA A 343 -13.39 -4.49 5.37
C ALA A 343 -14.52 -5.29 4.70
N GLY A 344 -14.74 -6.54 5.12
CA GLY A 344 -15.77 -7.39 4.55
C GLY A 344 -15.49 -8.88 4.74
N LEU A 345 -16.10 -9.70 3.91
CA LEU A 345 -15.95 -11.15 3.97
C LEU A 345 -15.93 -11.78 2.57
N GLY A 346 -15.17 -12.87 2.44
CA GLY A 346 -15.12 -13.74 1.27
C GLY A 346 -16.07 -14.91 1.38
N VAL A 347 -16.62 -15.34 0.24
CA VAL A 347 -17.48 -16.52 0.14
C VAL A 347 -17.18 -17.31 -1.13
N ASP A 348 -17.51 -18.59 -1.13
CA ASP A 348 -17.42 -19.42 -2.33
C ASP A 348 -18.37 -18.90 -3.41
N GLN A 349 -17.79 -18.42 -4.52
CA GLN A 349 -18.51 -17.87 -5.66
C GLN A 349 -19.39 -18.88 -6.42
N SER A 350 -19.14 -20.17 -6.24
CA SER A 350 -19.89 -21.25 -6.90
C SER A 350 -21.09 -21.75 -6.07
N SER A 351 -21.22 -21.28 -4.82
CA SER A 351 -22.22 -21.75 -3.87
C SER A 351 -23.31 -20.70 -3.58
N PRO A 352 -24.50 -20.79 -4.19
CA PRO A 352 -25.64 -19.92 -3.83
C PRO A 352 -25.97 -19.97 -2.33
N ARG A 353 -25.81 -21.14 -1.72
CA ARG A 353 -26.03 -21.33 -0.29
C ARG A 353 -25.03 -20.52 0.55
N ALA A 354 -23.73 -20.56 0.23
CA ALA A 354 -22.71 -19.81 0.97
C ALA A 354 -22.94 -18.28 0.83
N ILE A 355 -23.30 -17.83 -0.38
CA ILE A 355 -23.66 -16.43 -0.62
C ILE A 355 -24.90 -16.05 0.19
N ARG A 356 -25.92 -16.92 0.25
CA ARG A 356 -27.13 -16.68 1.04
C ARG A 356 -26.83 -16.57 2.52
N GLU A 357 -26.08 -17.51 3.09
CA GLU A 357 -25.68 -17.48 4.50
C GLU A 357 -24.92 -16.18 4.85
N ALA A 358 -24.09 -15.68 3.93
CA ALA A 358 -23.41 -14.41 4.08
C ALA A 358 -24.39 -13.21 4.01
N ILE A 359 -25.35 -13.22 3.09
CA ILE A 359 -26.40 -12.20 2.97
C ILE A 359 -27.23 -12.14 4.26
N ASP A 360 -27.66 -13.28 4.79
CA ASP A 360 -28.43 -13.36 6.04
C ASP A 360 -27.61 -12.84 7.23
N ARG A 361 -26.30 -13.14 7.26
CA ARG A 361 -25.38 -12.59 8.27
C ARG A 361 -25.26 -11.07 8.19
N LEU A 362 -25.09 -10.52 6.98
CA LEU A 362 -24.99 -9.06 6.77
C LEU A 362 -26.29 -8.36 7.18
N ALA A 363 -27.45 -8.91 6.82
CA ALA A 363 -28.75 -8.39 7.23
C ALA A 363 -28.89 -8.37 8.78
N ALA A 364 -28.44 -9.44 9.45
CA ALA A 364 -28.49 -9.56 10.90
C ALA A 364 -27.50 -8.62 11.63
N MET A 365 -26.36 -8.28 11.00
CA MET A 365 -25.36 -7.36 11.58
C MET A 365 -25.88 -5.93 11.72
N GLY A 366 -26.75 -5.50 10.82
CA GLY A 366 -27.30 -4.16 10.77
C GLY A 366 -26.29 -3.09 10.33
N ARG A 367 -26.81 -1.93 9.98
CA ARG A 367 -26.04 -0.84 9.34
C ARG A 367 -24.89 -0.28 10.19
N VAL A 368 -25.06 -0.23 11.52
CA VAL A 368 -24.03 0.32 12.42
C VAL A 368 -22.75 -0.53 12.41
N SER A 369 -22.91 -1.86 12.46
CA SER A 369 -21.74 -2.77 12.41
C SER A 369 -21.07 -2.74 11.02
N LEU A 370 -21.87 -2.64 9.95
CA LEU A 370 -21.37 -2.52 8.58
C LEU A 370 -20.60 -1.21 8.37
N ALA A 371 -21.01 -0.10 8.99
CA ALA A 371 -20.31 1.17 8.92
C ALA A 371 -18.89 1.11 9.52
N GLN A 372 -18.66 0.25 10.54
CA GLN A 372 -17.31 0.04 11.06
C GLN A 372 -16.40 -0.63 10.02
N TRP A 373 -16.90 -1.64 9.32
CA TRP A 373 -16.17 -2.27 8.21
C TRP A 373 -15.92 -1.29 7.07
N GLY A 374 -16.88 -0.38 6.81
CA GLY A 374 -16.70 0.71 5.85
C GLY A 374 -15.57 1.67 6.25
N THR A 375 -15.46 2.01 7.53
CA THR A 375 -14.35 2.82 8.07
C THR A 375 -13.00 2.13 7.85
N ASN A 376 -12.95 0.82 8.08
CA ASN A 376 -11.74 0.02 7.84
C ASN A 376 -11.40 -0.02 6.34
N ALA A 377 -12.41 -0.17 5.46
CA ALA A 377 -12.24 -0.12 4.01
C ALA A 377 -11.62 1.19 3.55
N GLY A 378 -12.15 2.33 4.00
CA GLY A 378 -11.60 3.65 3.69
C GLY A 378 -10.17 3.84 4.17
N ARG A 379 -9.85 3.38 5.38
CA ARG A 379 -8.46 3.42 5.89
C ARG A 379 -7.52 2.57 5.04
N ALA A 380 -7.90 1.33 4.72
CA ALA A 380 -7.10 0.44 3.89
C ALA A 380 -6.93 1.00 2.47
N TYR A 381 -7.92 1.73 1.94
CA TYR A 381 -7.78 2.45 0.67
C TYR A 381 -6.69 3.52 0.75
N GLU A 382 -6.72 4.39 1.74
CA GLU A 382 -5.72 5.44 1.92
C GLU A 382 -4.31 4.87 2.09
N ASP A 383 -4.18 3.79 2.85
CA ASP A 383 -2.88 3.18 3.17
C ASP A 383 -2.28 2.41 1.98
N GLN A 384 -3.10 1.84 1.07
CA GLN A 384 -2.63 0.92 0.03
C GLN A 384 -2.94 1.36 -1.40
N PHE A 385 -4.10 2.00 -1.65
CA PHE A 385 -4.67 2.18 -2.99
C PHE A 385 -4.89 3.64 -3.39
N SER A 386 -4.65 4.62 -2.52
CA SER A 386 -4.84 6.02 -2.88
C SER A 386 -3.88 6.43 -4.00
N VAL A 387 -4.30 7.38 -4.82
CA VAL A 387 -3.45 7.97 -5.88
C VAL A 387 -2.14 8.46 -5.28
N ARG A 388 -2.18 9.05 -4.10
CA ARG A 388 -1.00 9.53 -3.39
C ARG A 388 -0.05 8.38 -3.06
N THR A 389 -0.52 7.35 -2.34
CA THR A 389 0.31 6.23 -1.88
C THR A 389 0.89 5.43 -3.05
N THR A 390 0.07 5.16 -4.08
CA THR A 390 0.53 4.42 -5.26
C THR A 390 1.51 5.24 -6.10
N THR A 391 1.31 6.56 -6.23
CA THR A 391 2.26 7.41 -6.95
C THR A 391 3.57 7.58 -6.18
N ASP A 392 3.52 7.69 -4.83
CA ASP A 392 4.73 7.72 -3.98
C ASP A 392 5.60 6.47 -4.24
N ALA A 393 4.97 5.28 -4.28
CA ALA A 393 5.67 4.03 -4.57
C ALA A 393 6.25 3.97 -5.99
N VAL A 394 5.50 4.45 -6.99
CA VAL A 394 5.98 4.54 -8.38
C VAL A 394 7.12 5.52 -8.51
N GLU A 395 7.02 6.71 -7.94
CA GLU A 395 8.06 7.74 -7.97
C GLU A 395 9.35 7.22 -7.37
N GLN A 396 9.29 6.62 -6.17
CA GLN A 396 10.45 6.00 -5.53
C GLN A 396 11.10 4.94 -6.42
N LEU A 397 10.31 4.05 -7.00
CA LEU A 397 10.83 3.01 -7.89
C LEU A 397 11.50 3.59 -9.14
N LEU A 398 10.88 4.61 -9.75
CA LEU A 398 11.43 5.26 -10.95
C LEU A 398 12.78 5.93 -10.65
N GLU A 399 12.92 6.57 -9.50
CA GLU A 399 14.14 7.22 -9.05
C GLU A 399 15.24 6.21 -8.70
N GLU A 400 14.89 5.09 -8.06
CA GLU A 400 15.83 3.98 -7.82
C GLU A 400 16.36 3.40 -9.13
N VAL A 401 15.49 3.13 -10.08
CA VAL A 401 15.83 2.56 -11.38
C VAL A 401 16.63 3.55 -12.26
N ALA A 402 16.35 4.84 -12.15
CA ALA A 402 17.12 5.89 -12.81
C ALA A 402 18.52 6.10 -12.21
N GLY A 403 18.85 5.44 -11.08
CA GLY A 403 20.12 5.59 -10.37
C GLY A 403 20.29 6.94 -9.68
N ARG A 404 19.19 7.65 -9.44
CA ARG A 404 19.16 8.91 -8.70
C ARG A 404 18.70 8.66 -7.27
N PRO A 405 19.31 9.35 -6.27
CA PRO A 405 18.69 9.36 -4.95
C PRO A 405 17.29 9.94 -5.08
N ALA A 406 16.33 9.26 -4.48
CA ALA A 406 14.91 9.66 -4.48
C ALA A 406 14.76 11.17 -4.24
N ARG A 407 14.15 11.90 -5.19
CA ARG A 407 13.73 13.27 -4.96
C ARG A 407 12.63 13.23 -3.91
N ARG A 408 12.97 13.69 -2.73
CA ARG A 408 12.02 13.80 -1.64
C ARG A 408 11.18 15.03 -1.91
N GLY A 409 9.88 14.83 -2.09
CA GLY A 409 8.91 15.90 -2.00
C GLY A 409 9.06 16.60 -0.64
N GLU A 410 8.64 17.84 -0.49
CA GLU A 410 8.72 18.64 0.75
C GLU A 410 8.01 18.03 1.97
N ASN A 411 7.41 16.85 1.86
CA ASN A 411 7.13 15.97 2.97
C ASN A 411 8.40 15.17 3.27
N GLU A 412 9.18 15.65 4.23
CA GLU A 412 10.35 14.94 4.75
C GLU A 412 9.99 13.51 5.12
N GLU A 413 10.37 12.57 4.26
CA GLU A 413 10.12 11.16 4.50
C GLU A 413 11.10 10.67 5.56
N PHE A 414 10.54 10.31 6.70
CA PHE A 414 11.29 9.78 7.83
C PHE A 414 11.31 8.26 7.75
N THR A 415 12.49 7.66 7.70
CA THR A 415 12.64 6.21 7.63
C THR A 415 13.18 5.64 8.93
N ALA A 416 12.50 4.62 9.48
CA ALA A 416 12.90 3.98 10.73
C ALA A 416 13.88 2.83 10.48
N HIS A 417 15.10 2.93 11.00
CA HIS A 417 16.18 1.95 10.89
C HIS A 417 16.60 1.37 12.26
N ARG A 418 17.31 0.23 12.23
CA ARG A 418 18.07 -0.23 13.39
C ARG A 418 19.28 0.70 13.60
N LEU A 419 19.65 0.97 14.86
CA LEU A 419 20.89 1.68 15.20
C LEU A 419 22.09 0.98 14.54
N ARG A 420 22.96 1.75 13.88
CA ARG A 420 24.21 1.30 13.26
C ARG A 420 25.38 2.15 13.78
N ARG A 421 26.62 1.68 13.62
CA ARG A 421 27.81 2.39 14.08
C ARG A 421 27.89 3.84 13.56
N ARG A 422 27.49 4.06 12.32
CA ARG A 422 27.46 5.40 11.70
C ARG A 422 26.50 6.40 12.38
N HIS A 423 25.44 5.89 13.02
CA HIS A 423 24.43 6.76 13.68
C HIS A 423 24.89 7.24 15.06
N ILE A 424 25.85 6.56 15.71
CA ILE A 424 26.25 6.84 17.11
C ILE A 424 26.62 8.30 17.35
N PRO A 425 27.45 8.96 16.50
CA PRO A 425 27.78 10.37 16.72
C PRO A 425 26.55 11.28 16.65
N GLN A 426 25.65 11.05 15.70
CA GLN A 426 24.45 11.84 15.52
C GLN A 426 23.45 11.60 16.65
N VAL A 427 23.22 10.33 17.06
CA VAL A 427 22.35 9.97 18.18
C VAL A 427 22.85 10.59 19.50
N ALA A 428 24.15 10.58 19.74
CA ALA A 428 24.75 11.18 20.93
C ALA A 428 24.58 12.73 20.96
N ALA A 429 24.77 13.38 19.80
CA ALA A 429 24.54 14.82 19.66
C ALA A 429 23.06 15.17 19.84
N LEU A 430 22.17 14.38 19.21
CA LEU A 430 20.72 14.56 19.30
C LEU A 430 20.20 14.36 20.72
N HIS A 431 20.66 13.32 21.45
CA HIS A 431 20.32 13.12 22.86
C HIS A 431 20.65 14.36 23.70
N ARG A 432 21.84 14.91 23.49
CA ARG A 432 22.29 16.09 24.24
C ARG A 432 21.47 17.35 23.92
N ALA A 433 21.01 17.46 22.67
CA ALA A 433 20.14 18.56 22.25
C ALA A 433 18.70 18.40 22.80
N ALA A 434 18.19 17.18 22.85
CA ALA A 434 16.85 16.89 23.35
C ALA A 434 16.75 16.93 24.89
N PHE A 435 17.84 16.59 25.60
CA PHE A 435 17.88 16.50 27.05
C PHE A 435 19.11 17.25 27.63
N PRO A 436 19.20 18.58 27.52
CA PRO A 436 20.39 19.34 27.95
C PRO A 436 20.68 19.22 29.44
N ASP A 437 19.65 19.14 30.27
CA ASP A 437 19.75 19.07 31.73
C ASP A 437 19.83 17.62 32.27
N PHE A 438 19.69 16.64 31.39
CA PHE A 438 19.73 15.24 31.82
C PHE A 438 21.16 14.84 32.21
N PHE A 439 21.27 14.01 33.27
CA PHE A 439 22.54 13.62 33.83
C PHE A 439 23.53 13.06 32.80
N LEU A 440 23.08 12.15 31.90
CA LEU A 440 23.93 11.57 30.87
C LEU A 440 24.46 12.61 29.87
N SER A 441 23.67 13.62 29.55
CA SER A 441 24.08 14.75 28.71
C SER A 441 25.21 15.58 29.33
N GLN A 442 25.19 15.69 30.66
CA GLN A 442 26.22 16.43 31.42
C GLN A 442 27.58 15.72 31.47
N LEU A 443 27.62 14.38 31.22
CA LEU A 443 28.85 13.59 31.10
C LEU A 443 29.57 13.81 29.77
N GLY A 444 28.91 14.47 28.84
CA GLY A 444 29.45 14.87 27.56
C GLY A 444 29.23 13.84 26.42
N GLU A 445 29.43 14.32 25.20
CA GLU A 445 29.13 13.54 23.99
C GLU A 445 29.96 12.24 23.89
N GLY A 446 31.21 12.24 24.33
CA GLY A 446 32.05 11.04 24.31
C GLY A 446 31.48 9.92 25.17
N PHE A 447 30.91 10.25 26.36
CA PHE A 447 30.24 9.28 27.20
C PHE A 447 28.96 8.74 26.54
N LEU A 448 28.15 9.60 25.93
CA LEU A 448 26.96 9.19 25.20
C LEU A 448 27.29 8.28 24.00
N ARG A 449 28.38 8.54 23.30
CA ARG A 449 28.85 7.65 22.22
C ARG A 449 29.17 6.24 22.72
N GLU A 450 29.85 6.11 23.87
CA GLU A 450 30.10 4.81 24.50
C GLU A 450 28.79 4.15 24.94
N PHE A 451 27.86 4.94 25.50
CA PHE A 451 26.56 4.45 25.92
C PHE A 451 25.77 3.86 24.75
N TYR A 452 25.62 4.59 23.64
CA TYR A 452 24.88 4.10 22.46
C TYR A 452 25.62 2.98 21.70
N ALA A 453 26.95 2.97 21.72
CA ALA A 453 27.72 1.87 21.17
C ALA A 453 27.47 0.54 21.91
N GLY A 454 27.19 0.61 23.21
CA GLY A 454 26.85 -0.57 24.01
C GLY A 454 25.57 -1.28 23.56
N PHE A 455 24.59 -0.55 23.02
CA PHE A 455 23.37 -1.14 22.44
C PHE A 455 23.62 -1.93 21.15
N LEU A 456 24.72 -1.69 20.44
CA LEU A 456 25.07 -2.48 19.26
C LEU A 456 25.66 -3.86 19.63
N GLU A 457 26.19 -4.00 20.83
CA GLU A 457 26.93 -5.16 21.28
C GLU A 457 26.08 -6.10 22.16
N ASP A 458 24.92 -5.66 22.63
CA ASP A 458 24.03 -6.49 23.46
C ASP A 458 22.94 -7.12 22.58
N PRO A 459 22.78 -8.47 22.61
CA PRO A 459 21.81 -9.18 21.79
C PRO A 459 20.36 -8.86 22.16
N ASP A 460 20.11 -8.49 23.43
CA ASP A 460 18.77 -8.16 23.92
C ASP A 460 18.41 -6.69 23.69
N ALA A 461 19.31 -5.90 23.07
CA ALA A 461 19.07 -4.49 22.82
C ALA A 461 18.06 -4.27 21.67
N VAL A 462 17.05 -3.49 21.97
CA VAL A 462 16.05 -3.02 21.00
C VAL A 462 16.37 -1.57 20.65
N THR A 463 16.59 -1.30 19.36
CA THR A 463 16.96 0.05 18.90
C THR A 463 16.18 0.45 17.66
N ALA A 464 15.72 1.69 17.59
CA ALA A 464 15.18 2.32 16.41
C ALA A 464 15.78 3.72 16.25
N VAL A 465 16.15 4.09 15.04
CA VAL A 465 16.53 5.45 14.66
C VAL A 465 15.71 5.86 13.45
N VAL A 466 15.34 7.12 13.39
CA VAL A 466 14.67 7.71 12.23
C VAL A 466 15.64 8.69 11.59
N GLU A 467 15.91 8.47 10.32
CA GLU A 467 16.70 9.38 9.49
C GLU A 467 15.76 10.26 8.65
N ASP A 468 16.13 11.51 8.48
CA ASP A 468 15.53 12.38 7.47
C ASP A 468 16.09 12.08 6.09
N GLY A 469 15.57 12.78 5.11
CA GLY A 469 15.96 12.67 3.73
C GLY A 469 17.41 12.87 3.40
N ALA A 470 18.13 13.55 4.21
CA ALA A 470 19.56 13.77 4.02
C ALA A 470 20.42 12.72 4.76
N GLY A 471 19.78 11.72 5.41
CA GLY A 471 20.48 10.72 6.23
C GLY A 471 20.90 11.24 7.61
N HIS A 472 20.30 12.34 8.06
CA HIS A 472 20.50 12.83 9.42
C HIS A 472 19.53 12.14 10.38
N VAL A 473 20.05 11.68 11.51
CA VAL A 473 19.21 11.11 12.57
C VAL A 473 18.39 12.20 13.24
N VAL A 474 17.05 12.11 13.11
CA VAL A 474 16.09 13.07 13.66
C VAL A 474 15.32 12.53 14.87
N ALA A 475 15.34 11.21 15.09
CA ALA A 475 14.82 10.59 16.30
C ALA A 475 15.54 9.28 16.61
N ALA A 476 15.53 8.90 17.88
CA ALA A 476 16.02 7.60 18.31
C ALA A 476 15.22 7.06 19.50
N ALA A 477 15.07 5.73 19.54
CA ALA A 477 14.50 4.97 20.64
C ALA A 477 15.40 3.78 20.94
N VAL A 478 15.73 3.58 22.21
CA VAL A 478 16.59 2.47 22.67
C VAL A 478 16.04 1.82 23.93
N GLY A 479 16.26 0.52 24.06
CA GLY A 479 15.78 -0.26 25.19
C GLY A 479 16.31 -1.69 25.14
N SER A 480 15.69 -2.60 25.90
CA SER A 480 16.12 -3.99 26.01
C SER A 480 14.94 -4.91 26.29
N THR A 481 14.93 -6.11 25.69
CA THR A 481 13.98 -7.18 26.02
C THR A 481 14.34 -7.88 27.33
N SER A 482 15.57 -7.69 27.86
CA SER A 482 16.05 -8.21 29.14
C SER A 482 16.58 -7.06 30.01
N PRO A 483 15.68 -6.24 30.60
CA PRO A 483 16.05 -5.03 31.34
C PRO A 483 16.87 -5.33 32.59
N ALA A 484 16.60 -6.47 33.22
CA ALA A 484 17.34 -6.89 34.45
C ALA A 484 18.85 -7.04 34.17
N GLY A 485 19.63 -6.17 34.77
CA GLY A 485 21.09 -6.17 34.63
C GLY A 485 21.64 -5.65 33.30
N PHE A 486 20.80 -5.17 32.36
CA PHE A 486 21.23 -4.63 31.07
C PHE A 486 22.32 -3.56 31.23
N PHE A 487 22.09 -2.53 32.03
CA PHE A 487 23.06 -1.46 32.25
C PHE A 487 24.37 -1.95 32.87
N ARG A 488 24.31 -2.98 33.73
CA ARG A 488 25.51 -3.59 34.30
C ARG A 488 26.32 -4.36 33.23
N ARG A 489 25.65 -5.09 32.33
CA ARG A 489 26.29 -5.76 31.18
C ARG A 489 26.96 -4.74 30.26
N LEU A 490 26.28 -3.67 29.94
CA LEU A 490 26.76 -2.56 29.09
C LEU A 490 28.02 -1.90 29.70
N LEU A 491 27.97 -1.54 30.99
CA LEU A 491 29.12 -0.96 31.70
C LEU A 491 30.30 -1.91 31.75
N ARG A 492 30.09 -3.21 32.02
CA ARG A 492 31.18 -4.21 32.07
C ARG A 492 31.85 -4.43 30.73
N ARG A 493 31.09 -4.48 29.65
CA ARG A 493 31.63 -4.69 28.29
C ARG A 493 32.48 -3.51 27.81
N ARG A 494 32.11 -2.29 28.17
CA ARG A 494 32.76 -1.05 27.69
C ARG A 494 33.40 -0.23 28.83
N TRP A 495 33.81 -0.88 29.92
CA TRP A 495 34.28 -0.23 31.12
C TRP A 495 35.44 0.75 30.87
N ALA A 496 36.40 0.40 29.99
CA ALA A 496 37.57 1.22 29.69
C ALA A 496 37.16 2.53 28.97
N GLY A 497 36.23 2.45 28.03
CA GLY A 497 35.67 3.64 27.36
C GLY A 497 34.92 4.55 28.33
N PHE A 498 34.07 3.97 29.16
CA PHE A 498 33.35 4.73 30.19
C PHE A 498 34.30 5.35 31.23
N ALA A 499 35.32 4.59 31.71
CA ALA A 499 36.31 5.11 32.66
C ALA A 499 37.10 6.28 32.07
N TYR A 500 37.57 6.16 30.82
CA TYR A 500 38.27 7.22 30.12
C TYR A 500 37.42 8.48 29.95
N GLN A 501 36.17 8.35 29.48
CA GLN A 501 35.29 9.48 29.27
C GLN A 501 34.85 10.12 30.59
N SER A 502 34.63 9.33 31.63
CA SER A 502 34.31 9.83 32.97
C SER A 502 35.49 10.57 33.60
N ALA A 503 36.73 10.10 33.47
CA ALA A 503 37.92 10.81 33.90
C ALA A 503 38.09 12.15 33.16
N LYS A 504 37.88 12.16 31.85
CA LYS A 504 37.91 13.36 31.02
C LYS A 504 36.84 14.38 31.42
N ALA A 505 35.62 13.91 31.75
CA ALA A 505 34.53 14.77 32.25
C ALA A 505 34.85 15.33 33.65
N ALA A 506 35.40 14.53 34.55
CA ALA A 506 35.80 14.96 35.90
C ALA A 506 36.92 16.01 35.87
N LEU A 507 37.89 15.89 34.97
CA LEU A 507 38.95 16.86 34.77
C LEU A 507 38.43 18.21 34.27
N ARG A 508 37.36 18.22 33.46
CA ARG A 508 36.74 19.42 32.92
C ARG A 508 35.78 20.13 33.89
N ALA A 509 35.22 19.37 34.85
CA ALA A 509 34.25 19.90 35.80
C ALA A 509 34.36 19.18 37.16
N PRO A 510 35.41 19.47 37.99
CA PRO A 510 35.72 18.73 39.21
C PRO A 510 34.61 18.76 40.27
N ARG A 511 33.79 19.81 40.28
CA ARG A 511 32.62 19.96 41.17
C ARG A 511 31.51 18.91 40.89
N ARG A 512 31.54 18.22 39.76
CA ARG A 512 30.56 17.18 39.36
C ARG A 512 30.99 15.76 39.68
N ALA A 513 32.23 15.56 40.10
CA ALA A 513 32.81 14.24 40.41
C ALA A 513 32.01 13.40 41.44
N PRO A 514 31.44 13.93 42.51
CA PRO A 514 30.63 13.17 43.46
C PRO A 514 29.35 12.60 42.91
N ARG A 515 28.76 13.28 41.89
CA ARG A 515 27.54 12.79 41.17
C ARG A 515 27.85 11.66 40.23
N LEU A 516 29.07 11.62 39.63
CA LEU A 516 29.57 10.57 38.77
C LEU A 516 29.69 9.25 39.53
N LEU A 517 30.18 9.25 40.76
CA LEU A 517 30.31 8.07 41.60
C LEU A 517 28.97 7.47 42.02
N ARG A 518 27.93 8.33 42.22
CA ARG A 518 26.59 7.84 42.51
C ARG A 518 25.90 7.21 41.29
N ALA A 519 26.19 7.67 40.07
CA ALA A 519 25.62 7.11 38.84
C ALA A 519 26.10 5.68 38.55
N VAL A 520 27.30 5.34 38.93
CA VAL A 520 27.84 3.96 38.84
C VAL A 520 27.02 3.00 39.72
N GLY A 521 26.40 3.51 40.79
CA GLY A 521 25.53 2.73 41.68
C GLY A 521 24.05 2.68 41.28
N TYR A 522 23.66 3.36 40.19
CA TYR A 522 22.27 3.36 39.75
C TYR A 522 21.85 2.00 39.18
N ARG A 523 20.98 1.33 39.88
CA ARG A 523 20.55 -0.07 39.59
C ARG A 523 19.34 -0.16 38.68
N GLY A 524 18.95 0.88 37.94
CA GLY A 524 17.79 0.85 37.03
C GLY A 524 16.62 0.06 37.64
N GLY A 525 15.61 0.70 38.14
CA GLY A 525 14.44 0.11 38.80
C GLY A 525 14.00 1.00 39.97
N ALA A 526 12.70 1.12 40.20
CA ALA A 526 12.16 1.84 41.36
C ALA A 526 12.24 0.93 42.58
N PRO A 527 12.85 1.34 43.72
CA PRO A 527 12.79 0.58 44.94
C PRO A 527 11.35 0.35 45.38
N GLY A 528 10.94 -0.93 45.50
CA GLY A 528 9.59 -1.30 45.97
C GLY A 528 8.50 -1.38 44.91
N VAL A 529 8.84 -1.22 43.62
CA VAL A 529 7.93 -1.51 42.51
C VAL A 529 8.61 -2.51 41.60
N ASP A 530 8.08 -3.72 41.50
CA ASP A 530 8.59 -4.75 40.59
C ASP A 530 8.41 -4.26 39.14
N ASP A 531 9.47 -4.36 38.34
CA ASP A 531 9.36 -4.10 36.91
C ASP A 531 8.45 -5.17 36.27
N PRO A 532 7.50 -4.79 35.42
CA PRO A 532 6.67 -5.75 34.73
C PRO A 532 7.52 -6.60 33.79
N ASP A 533 7.07 -7.84 33.55
CA ASP A 533 7.66 -8.67 32.50
C ASP A 533 7.49 -7.98 31.16
N GLY A 534 8.58 -7.88 30.37
CA GLY A 534 8.53 -7.29 29.03
C GLY A 534 9.75 -6.45 28.67
N ALA A 535 9.71 -5.85 27.49
CA ALA A 535 10.76 -4.99 26.97
C ALA A 535 10.72 -3.60 27.60
N LEU A 536 11.83 -3.13 28.15
CA LEU A 536 11.97 -1.76 28.63
C LEU A 536 12.35 -0.82 27.48
N LEU A 537 11.56 0.19 27.24
CA LEU A 537 11.91 1.35 26.44
C LEU A 537 12.59 2.41 27.33
N SER A 538 13.91 2.47 27.25
CA SER A 538 14.71 3.26 28.21
C SER A 538 14.92 4.72 27.80
N SER A 539 14.86 5.04 26.52
CA SER A 539 15.02 6.41 26.03
C SER A 539 14.38 6.58 24.65
N VAL A 540 13.59 7.65 24.51
CA VAL A 540 13.02 8.13 23.24
C VAL A 540 13.23 9.63 23.13
N PHE A 541 13.70 10.10 21.99
CA PHE A 541 13.87 11.53 21.75
C PHE A 541 13.77 11.85 20.26
N VAL A 542 13.30 13.07 20.00
CA VAL A 542 13.11 13.66 18.68
C VAL A 542 13.87 14.99 18.64
N ALA A 543 14.44 15.32 17.49
CA ALA A 543 15.15 16.56 17.26
C ALA A 543 14.27 17.77 17.60
N PRO A 544 14.83 18.78 18.34
CA PRO A 544 14.17 20.06 18.49
C PRO A 544 13.86 20.65 17.10
N GLY A 545 12.63 21.07 16.85
CA GLY A 545 12.19 21.53 15.53
C GLY A 545 11.59 20.48 14.59
N ARG A 546 11.63 19.19 14.97
CA ARG A 546 10.94 18.08 14.26
C ARG A 546 9.80 17.48 15.10
N GLN A 547 9.49 18.06 16.22
CA GLN A 547 8.37 17.69 17.06
C GLN A 547 7.05 18.09 16.38
N GLY A 548 6.03 17.23 16.44
CA GLY A 548 4.75 17.44 15.74
C GLY A 548 4.68 16.88 14.31
N ALA A 549 5.81 16.51 13.69
CA ALA A 549 5.89 15.97 12.32
C ALA A 549 5.67 14.44 12.23
N GLY A 550 5.06 13.79 13.24
CA GLY A 550 4.84 12.33 13.24
C GLY A 550 6.07 11.47 13.56
N VAL A 551 7.28 12.06 13.59
CA VAL A 551 8.57 11.35 13.75
C VAL A 551 8.65 10.56 15.07
N GLY A 552 8.09 11.11 16.16
CA GLY A 552 8.03 10.43 17.46
C GLY A 552 7.21 9.16 17.43
N ARG A 553 6.09 9.16 16.70
CA ARG A 553 5.25 7.99 16.49
C ARG A 553 6.00 6.93 15.66
N LEU A 554 6.63 7.34 14.57
CA LEU A 554 7.38 6.45 13.68
C LEU A 554 8.54 5.73 14.40
N VAL A 555 9.32 6.43 15.24
CA VAL A 555 10.42 5.81 15.98
C VAL A 555 9.90 4.86 17.06
N LEU A 556 8.77 5.18 17.69
CA LEU A 556 8.13 4.34 18.71
C LEU A 556 7.58 3.05 18.08
N GLU A 557 6.85 3.14 16.97
CA GLU A 557 6.37 1.98 16.20
C GLU A 557 7.50 1.11 15.65
N GLY A 558 8.58 1.72 15.17
CA GLY A 558 9.78 1.00 14.74
C GLY A 558 10.46 0.25 15.89
N TRP A 559 10.44 0.80 17.10
CA TRP A 559 10.98 0.17 18.29
C TRP A 559 10.07 -0.99 18.78
N THR A 560 8.74 -0.77 18.87
CA THR A 560 7.77 -1.80 19.33
C THR A 560 7.74 -3.01 18.41
N ARG A 561 7.74 -2.83 17.09
CA ARG A 561 7.86 -3.94 16.12
C ARG A 561 9.13 -4.77 16.33
N ARG A 562 10.25 -4.13 16.67
CA ARG A 562 11.50 -4.84 16.92
C ARG A 562 11.50 -5.56 18.25
N ALA A 563 10.92 -5.00 19.29
CA ALA A 563 10.75 -5.65 20.57
C ALA A 563 9.91 -6.93 20.42
N SER A 564 8.79 -6.85 19.70
CA SER A 564 7.97 -8.02 19.35
C SER A 564 8.74 -9.06 18.53
N GLY A 565 9.49 -8.61 17.51
CA GLY A 565 10.34 -9.50 16.69
C GLY A 565 11.46 -10.20 17.46
N LEU A 566 11.85 -9.71 18.64
CA LEU A 566 12.78 -10.34 19.59
C LEU A 566 12.06 -11.17 20.67
N GLY A 567 10.75 -11.39 20.53
CA GLY A 567 9.97 -12.27 21.39
C GLY A 567 9.36 -11.61 22.63
N ALA A 568 9.34 -10.27 22.69
CA ALA A 568 8.66 -9.60 23.79
C ALA A 568 7.14 -9.50 23.50
N ASP A 569 6.31 -9.96 24.44
CA ASP A 569 4.85 -9.89 24.35
C ASP A 569 4.31 -8.57 24.92
N ARG A 570 5.11 -7.85 25.70
CA ARG A 570 4.76 -6.60 26.36
C ARG A 570 5.93 -5.64 26.39
N ALA A 571 5.64 -4.35 26.40
CA ALA A 571 6.65 -3.30 26.62
C ALA A 571 6.21 -2.33 27.71
N PHE A 572 7.19 -1.72 28.39
CA PHE A 572 6.95 -0.68 29.37
C PHE A 572 7.99 0.44 29.29
N LEU A 573 7.63 1.60 29.79
CA LEU A 573 8.49 2.77 29.93
C LEU A 573 8.13 3.56 31.19
N THR A 574 9.05 4.45 31.61
CA THR A 574 8.79 5.40 32.69
C THR A 574 9.08 6.82 32.23
N THR A 575 8.25 7.77 32.66
CA THR A 575 8.41 9.20 32.33
C THR A 575 7.91 10.07 33.48
N ASP A 576 8.26 11.36 33.52
CA ASP A 576 7.81 12.30 34.54
C ASP A 576 6.28 12.40 34.60
N ALA A 577 5.71 12.35 35.78
CA ALA A 577 4.29 12.53 36.01
C ALA A 577 3.86 14.00 36.03
N SER A 578 4.74 14.91 36.46
CA SER A 578 4.44 16.34 36.61
C SER A 578 5.26 17.18 35.63
N GLY A 579 4.62 18.20 35.03
CA GLY A 579 5.27 19.12 34.08
C GLY A 579 5.62 18.45 32.72
N ASN A 580 4.99 17.32 32.40
CA ASN A 580 5.30 16.51 31.21
C ASN A 580 4.02 16.08 30.47
N ASP A 581 2.98 16.91 30.52
CA ASP A 581 1.63 16.58 30.03
C ASP A 581 1.62 16.23 28.54
N ALA A 582 2.40 16.93 27.72
CA ALA A 582 2.49 16.68 26.28
C ALA A 582 3.05 15.29 25.97
N VAL A 583 4.07 14.83 26.71
CA VAL A 583 4.69 13.52 26.55
C VAL A 583 3.79 12.41 27.10
N ASN A 584 3.13 12.65 28.24
CA ASN A 584 2.15 11.71 28.79
C ASN A 584 0.98 11.51 27.80
N ALA A 585 0.43 12.59 27.25
CA ALA A 585 -0.61 12.53 26.22
C ALA A 585 -0.13 11.88 24.91
N PHE A 586 1.14 12.02 24.55
CA PHE A 586 1.72 11.34 23.39
C PHE A 586 1.71 9.82 23.55
N TYR A 587 2.15 9.28 24.69
CA TYR A 587 2.13 7.83 24.92
C TYR A 587 0.70 7.26 24.93
N GLN A 588 -0.24 7.97 25.56
CA GLN A 588 -1.66 7.56 25.55
C GLN A 588 -2.24 7.51 24.12
N ARG A 589 -1.98 8.54 23.29
CA ARG A 589 -2.39 8.54 21.87
C ARG A 589 -1.70 7.46 21.04
N ALA A 590 -0.51 7.02 21.45
CA ALA A 590 0.22 5.94 20.82
C ALA A 590 -0.22 4.54 21.30
N GLY A 591 -1.31 4.43 22.09
CA GLY A 591 -1.87 3.17 22.54
C GLY A 591 -1.21 2.59 23.81
N TRP A 592 -0.41 3.39 24.53
CA TRP A 592 0.18 2.98 25.81
C TRP A 592 -0.75 3.34 26.96
N SER A 593 -0.98 2.41 27.87
CA SER A 593 -1.85 2.58 29.04
C SER A 593 -1.02 2.95 30.29
N LEU A 594 -1.52 3.88 31.09
CA LEU A 594 -0.91 4.19 32.38
C LEU A 594 -1.12 3.01 33.33
N ASP A 595 -0.03 2.40 33.76
CA ASP A 595 -0.02 1.25 34.67
C ASP A 595 0.01 1.73 36.13
N THR A 596 0.97 2.56 36.49
CA THR A 596 1.11 3.08 37.86
C THR A 596 1.84 4.41 37.89
N THR A 597 1.60 5.17 38.95
CA THR A 597 2.37 6.37 39.32
C THR A 597 3.10 6.11 40.61
N TYR A 598 4.40 6.40 40.66
CA TYR A 598 5.24 6.20 41.85
C TYR A 598 6.20 7.38 42.06
N THR A 599 6.79 7.47 43.23
CA THR A 599 7.78 8.50 43.54
C THR A 599 9.16 7.87 43.68
N THR A 600 10.16 8.45 43.00
CA THR A 600 11.55 7.98 43.15
C THR A 600 12.11 8.34 44.53
N PRO A 601 13.21 7.71 44.98
CA PRO A 601 13.84 8.05 46.26
C PRO A 601 14.26 9.52 46.39
N GLU A 602 14.45 10.18 45.25
CA GLU A 602 14.78 11.62 45.19
C GLU A 602 13.55 12.52 45.24
N GLY A 603 12.34 11.95 45.40
CA GLY A 603 11.09 12.71 45.53
C GLY A 603 10.44 13.07 44.18
N ARG A 604 10.85 12.44 43.07
CA ARG A 604 10.37 12.72 41.71
C ARG A 604 9.17 11.85 41.37
N PRO A 605 7.97 12.40 41.06
CA PRO A 605 6.82 11.60 40.67
C PRO A 605 6.99 11.11 39.20
N MET A 606 6.82 9.81 39.00
CA MET A 606 7.00 9.12 37.70
C MET A 606 5.72 8.37 37.33
N ASN A 607 5.37 8.39 36.06
CA ASN A 607 4.35 7.53 35.45
C ASN A 607 5.03 6.34 34.76
N ARG A 608 4.47 5.15 34.95
CA ARG A 608 4.82 3.97 34.17
C ARG A 608 3.70 3.68 33.17
N TYR A 609 4.08 3.55 31.91
CA TYR A 609 3.18 3.16 30.83
C TYR A 609 3.52 1.77 30.34
N ILE A 610 2.50 0.98 29.96
CA ILE A 610 2.62 -0.36 29.39
C ILE A 610 1.84 -0.45 28.09
N THR A 611 2.27 -1.36 27.21
CA THR A 611 1.54 -1.75 26.00
C THR A 611 1.77 -3.21 25.69
N ASP A 612 0.73 -3.92 25.25
CA ASP A 612 0.87 -5.27 24.71
C ASP A 612 1.41 -5.20 23.27
N LEU A 613 2.39 -6.03 22.96
CA LEU A 613 3.00 -6.11 21.64
C LEU A 613 2.33 -7.25 20.89
N ALA A 614 1.47 -6.96 19.91
CA ALA A 614 0.79 -7.97 19.10
C ALA A 614 1.80 -8.94 18.47
N VAL A 615 1.69 -10.21 18.81
CA VAL A 615 2.56 -11.27 18.32
C VAL A 615 2.08 -11.73 16.96
N SER A 616 2.72 -11.26 15.89
CA SER A 616 2.69 -11.96 14.60
C SER A 616 3.63 -13.19 14.73
N ARG A 617 3.17 -14.27 15.36
CA ARG A 617 3.89 -15.56 15.28
C ARG A 617 3.59 -16.20 13.94
N PRO A 618 4.59 -16.59 13.13
CA PRO A 618 4.38 -17.58 12.09
C PRO A 618 3.94 -18.87 12.79
N THR A 619 2.77 -19.37 12.43
CA THR A 619 2.31 -20.69 12.85
C THR A 619 3.31 -21.71 12.29
N GLU A 620 4.11 -22.32 13.14
CA GLU A 620 4.87 -23.52 12.79
C GLU A 620 3.84 -24.61 12.44
N ALA A 621 3.65 -24.82 11.15
CA ALA A 621 2.94 -25.98 10.65
C ALA A 621 3.77 -27.20 11.03
N GLY A 622 3.22 -28.03 11.92
CA GLY A 622 3.84 -29.24 12.42
C GLY A 622 4.26 -30.17 11.28
N VAL A 623 5.55 -30.44 11.25
CA VAL A 623 6.10 -31.62 10.60
C VAL A 623 5.79 -32.80 11.53
N THR A 624 4.74 -33.54 11.20
CA THR A 624 4.57 -34.92 11.70
C THR A 624 5.06 -35.86 10.62
N SER A 625 6.02 -36.67 11.03
CA SER A 625 6.71 -37.80 10.40
C SER A 625 5.93 -38.54 9.30
#